data_3290c423d3382ae56ae536a12880b2bf
#
_entry.id   3290c423d3382ae56ae536a12880b2bf
#
_cell.length_a   1.000
_cell.length_b   1.000
_cell.length_c   1.000
_cell.angle_alpha   90.00
_cell.angle_beta   90.00
_cell.angle_gamma   90.00
#
_symmetry.space_group_name_H-M   'P 1'
#
loop_
_entity.id
_entity.type
_entity.pdbx_description
1 polymer ?
#
loop_
_entity_poly.entity_id
_entity_poly.type
_entity_poly.pdbx_seq_one_letter_code
_entity_poly.pdbx_strand_id
1 'polypeptide(L)'
;MPQIHRLSRADARRVAVLAQLLHGERPGGLLPAARRLTLLQLDPVSAVAPSADLVAWSRLGSSYVPGHLRAALDERRLIELRAMVRPAEDIALYRAEMAEWPGRGELTEWQRHRRDWVLANDRCRREILARLRDEGPLPSRRLPDTCDRPWSSTGWTDSKTQLLEFMVQRGEVAVAGRAGRDRLWDLAGRVYPDHPPVPTGEARRERDRRRLRALGLARPRGPEFPVEPADVGEAGEPALVEGVRGEWRVDPALLDVPFHGRTALLSPFDRLVHDRTRTQELFEYDYQLEMYKPAAKRRWGYYALPVLHGDRLVGKVDARADRKGGVLVVNAVHQDVPFTADLAAEVEREIADLAGWLGLEICRAA
;
A
#
# COMPACT_ATOMS: atom_id res chain seq x y z
N MET A 1 -14.07 -20.24 -26.26
CA MET A 1 -14.33 -19.68 -24.93
C MET A 1 -13.04 -19.63 -24.15
N PRO A 2 -12.72 -18.61 -23.39
CA PRO A 2 -11.51 -18.62 -22.56
C PRO A 2 -11.55 -19.83 -21.61
N GLN A 3 -10.40 -20.47 -21.42
CA GLN A 3 -10.25 -21.59 -20.50
C GLN A 3 -10.48 -21.10 -19.07
N ILE A 4 -11.31 -21.79 -18.30
CA ILE A 4 -11.52 -21.50 -16.88
C ILE A 4 -10.54 -22.35 -16.08
N HIS A 5 -9.63 -21.67 -15.36
CA HIS A 5 -8.69 -22.34 -14.48
C HIS A 5 -9.37 -22.79 -13.18
N ARG A 6 -9.17 -24.05 -12.80
CA ARG A 6 -9.64 -24.60 -11.52
C ARG A 6 -8.44 -24.77 -10.61
N LEU A 7 -8.36 -23.97 -9.58
CA LEU A 7 -7.23 -23.94 -8.65
C LEU A 7 -7.65 -24.54 -7.31
N SER A 8 -6.80 -25.39 -6.76
CA SER A 8 -6.92 -25.69 -5.35
C SER A 8 -6.67 -24.41 -4.53
N ARG A 9 -7.14 -24.36 -3.29
CA ARG A 9 -6.84 -23.21 -2.42
C ARG A 9 -5.32 -23.08 -2.17
N ALA A 10 -4.57 -24.18 -2.15
CA ALA A 10 -3.12 -24.15 -2.03
C ALA A 10 -2.46 -23.49 -3.25
N ASP A 11 -2.88 -23.83 -4.46
CA ASP A 11 -2.34 -23.20 -5.68
C ASP A 11 -2.70 -21.72 -5.76
N ALA A 12 -3.93 -21.35 -5.37
CA ALA A 12 -4.34 -19.95 -5.29
C ALA A 12 -3.46 -19.13 -4.31
N ARG A 13 -3.10 -19.70 -3.15
CA ARG A 13 -2.18 -19.07 -2.19
C ARG A 13 -0.77 -18.95 -2.77
N ARG A 14 -0.24 -20.01 -3.41
CA ARG A 14 1.08 -19.99 -4.06
C ARG A 14 1.17 -18.91 -5.11
N VAL A 15 0.18 -18.81 -5.99
CA VAL A 15 0.06 -17.74 -6.99
C VAL A 15 0.08 -16.35 -6.33
N ALA A 16 -0.67 -16.16 -5.24
CA ALA A 16 -0.71 -14.89 -4.52
C ALA A 16 0.65 -14.55 -3.86
N VAL A 17 1.33 -15.53 -3.27
CA VAL A 17 2.65 -15.34 -2.63
C VAL A 17 3.74 -15.06 -3.68
N LEU A 18 3.74 -15.78 -4.81
CA LEU A 18 4.62 -15.52 -5.96
C LEU A 18 4.45 -14.10 -6.51
N ALA A 19 3.20 -13.69 -6.73
CA ALA A 19 2.87 -12.35 -7.23
C ALA A 19 3.41 -11.25 -6.32
N GLN A 20 3.36 -11.49 -5.01
CA GLN A 20 3.81 -10.56 -3.98
C GLN A 20 5.31 -10.65 -3.66
N LEU A 21 6.11 -11.41 -4.44
CA LEU A 21 7.57 -11.55 -4.25
C LEU A 21 7.95 -12.05 -2.86
N LEU A 22 7.13 -12.94 -2.30
CA LEU A 22 7.31 -13.51 -0.95
C LEU A 22 7.79 -14.97 -0.97
N HIS A 23 8.19 -15.48 -2.14
CA HIS A 23 8.81 -16.79 -2.32
C HIS A 23 10.34 -16.74 -2.12
N GLY A 24 11.03 -17.87 -2.31
CA GLY A 24 12.46 -18.01 -2.01
C GLY A 24 13.38 -17.07 -2.77
N GLU A 25 13.08 -16.76 -4.05
CA GLU A 25 13.87 -15.82 -4.84
C GLU A 25 13.49 -14.38 -4.51
N ARG A 26 14.48 -13.60 -4.11
CA ARG A 26 14.30 -12.18 -3.77
C ARG A 26 14.53 -11.29 -4.99
N PRO A 27 13.77 -10.19 -5.16
CA PRO A 27 13.99 -9.25 -6.26
C PRO A 27 15.35 -8.54 -6.14
N GLY A 28 15.94 -8.17 -7.28
CA GLY A 28 17.26 -7.52 -7.36
C GLY A 28 17.32 -6.07 -6.87
N GLY A 29 16.33 -5.59 -6.13
CA GLY A 29 16.33 -4.25 -5.52
C GLY A 29 14.96 -3.60 -5.42
N LEU A 30 14.94 -2.39 -4.85
CA LEU A 30 13.71 -1.65 -4.54
C LEU A 30 12.87 -1.31 -5.80
N LEU A 31 13.49 -0.82 -6.87
CA LEU A 31 12.73 -0.40 -8.06
C LEU A 31 12.09 -1.56 -8.80
N PRO A 32 12.77 -2.69 -9.06
CA PRO A 32 12.11 -3.88 -9.58
C PRO A 32 10.96 -4.37 -8.69
N ALA A 33 11.15 -4.38 -7.36
CA ALA A 33 10.10 -4.74 -6.42
C ALA A 33 8.90 -3.78 -6.49
N ALA A 34 9.13 -2.47 -6.46
CA ALA A 34 8.07 -1.46 -6.54
C ALA A 34 7.28 -1.54 -7.85
N ARG A 35 7.95 -1.78 -8.99
CA ARG A 35 7.30 -1.98 -10.30
C ARG A 35 6.44 -3.24 -10.31
N ARG A 36 6.90 -4.33 -9.72
CA ARG A 36 6.14 -5.58 -9.64
C ARG A 36 4.94 -5.45 -8.71
N LEU A 37 5.12 -4.84 -7.55
CA LEU A 37 4.07 -4.61 -6.55
C LEU A 37 3.11 -3.48 -6.93
N THR A 38 3.48 -2.62 -7.90
CA THR A 38 2.75 -1.44 -8.36
C THR A 38 2.63 -0.30 -7.35
N LEU A 39 2.65 -0.60 -6.07
CA LEU A 39 2.58 0.39 -5.00
C LEU A 39 3.14 -0.15 -3.68
N LEU A 40 3.59 0.79 -2.83
CA LEU A 40 3.85 0.56 -1.40
C LEU A 40 3.02 1.56 -0.61
N GLN A 41 2.20 1.10 0.33
CA GLN A 41 1.35 1.99 1.11
C GLN A 41 2.15 2.77 2.16
N LEU A 42 1.96 4.08 2.17
CA LEU A 42 2.46 4.96 3.24
C LEU A 42 1.39 5.08 4.32
N ASP A 43 1.78 4.81 5.55
CA ASP A 43 0.94 5.00 6.72
C ASP A 43 1.70 5.81 7.78
N PRO A 44 1.04 6.75 8.49
CA PRO A 44 1.69 7.54 9.54
C PRO A 44 2.11 6.70 10.75
N VAL A 45 1.48 5.54 10.95
CA VAL A 45 1.80 4.63 12.07
C VAL A 45 3.05 3.82 11.72
N SER A 46 4.04 3.92 12.58
CA SER A 46 5.32 3.22 12.45
C SER A 46 5.74 2.60 13.78
N ALA A 47 4.87 1.74 14.33
CA ALA A 47 5.12 1.11 15.63
C ALA A 47 6.42 0.26 15.62
N VAL A 48 6.73 -0.37 14.49
CA VAL A 48 7.98 -1.11 14.25
C VAL A 48 8.85 -0.30 13.29
N ALA A 49 8.38 -0.09 12.08
CA ALA A 49 8.98 0.75 11.06
C ALA A 49 7.88 1.32 10.12
N PRO A 50 8.18 2.31 9.28
CA PRO A 50 7.25 2.76 8.25
C PRO A 50 6.76 1.59 7.39
N SER A 51 5.47 1.58 7.06
CA SER A 51 4.83 0.47 6.34
C SER A 51 5.53 0.13 5.02
N ALA A 52 5.86 1.14 4.21
CA ALA A 52 6.53 0.93 2.93
C ALA A 52 7.92 0.32 3.09
N ASP A 53 8.66 0.70 4.14
CA ASP A 53 9.97 0.13 4.45
C ASP A 53 9.86 -1.32 4.92
N LEU A 54 8.86 -1.66 5.75
CA LEU A 54 8.59 -3.05 6.15
C LEU A 54 8.24 -3.93 4.94
N VAL A 55 7.42 -3.43 4.01
CA VAL A 55 7.09 -4.13 2.78
C VAL A 55 8.33 -4.35 1.90
N ALA A 56 9.18 -3.33 1.76
CA ALA A 56 10.44 -3.46 1.02
C ALA A 56 11.40 -4.45 1.69
N TRP A 57 11.58 -4.33 3.01
CA TRP A 57 12.44 -5.23 3.78
C TRP A 57 11.99 -6.69 3.69
N SER A 58 10.70 -6.97 3.85
CA SER A 58 10.19 -8.34 3.78
C SER A 58 10.45 -9.02 2.41
N ARG A 59 10.65 -8.25 1.33
CA ARG A 59 11.01 -8.76 0.00
C ARG A 59 12.52 -8.83 -0.23
N LEU A 60 13.24 -7.81 0.20
CA LEU A 60 14.66 -7.62 -0.10
C LEU A 60 15.58 -8.16 1.00
N GLY A 61 15.06 -8.34 2.22
CA GLY A 61 15.85 -8.76 3.38
C GLY A 61 16.86 -7.70 3.79
N SER A 62 17.99 -8.13 4.36
CA SER A 62 19.07 -7.29 4.88
C SER A 62 19.78 -6.43 3.82
N SER A 63 19.59 -6.71 2.52
CA SER A 63 20.11 -5.84 1.44
C SER A 63 19.33 -4.52 1.30
N TYR A 64 18.16 -4.42 1.91
CA TYR A 64 17.36 -3.21 1.89
C TYR A 64 17.78 -2.24 3.01
N VAL A 65 18.01 -1.00 2.63
CA VAL A 65 18.30 0.09 3.56
C VAL A 65 17.19 1.14 3.43
N PRO A 66 16.56 1.62 4.53
CA PRO A 66 15.45 2.60 4.48
C PRO A 66 15.76 3.86 3.66
N GLY A 67 17.02 4.29 3.63
CA GLY A 67 17.49 5.38 2.78
C GLY A 67 17.28 5.18 1.28
N HIS A 68 17.17 3.93 0.80
CA HIS A 68 16.93 3.65 -0.62
C HIS A 68 15.56 4.13 -1.10
N LEU A 69 14.51 3.95 -0.27
CA LEU A 69 13.18 4.47 -0.59
C LEU A 69 13.17 6.00 -0.63
N ARG A 70 13.81 6.62 0.34
CA ARG A 70 13.95 8.07 0.41
C ARG A 70 14.70 8.62 -0.81
N ALA A 71 15.84 8.05 -1.15
CA ALA A 71 16.63 8.44 -2.31
C ALA A 71 15.82 8.28 -3.62
N ALA A 72 15.11 7.15 -3.78
CA ALA A 72 14.28 6.92 -4.97
C ALA A 72 13.12 7.93 -5.13
N LEU A 73 12.55 8.42 -4.01
CA LEU A 73 11.55 9.50 -4.01
C LEU A 73 12.20 10.86 -4.32
N ASP A 74 13.32 11.19 -3.70
CA ASP A 74 14.06 12.45 -3.91
C ASP A 74 14.58 12.55 -5.37
N GLU A 75 15.02 11.44 -5.95
CA GLU A 75 15.45 11.31 -7.35
C GLU A 75 14.31 11.19 -8.36
N ARG A 76 13.06 11.23 -7.94
CA ARG A 76 11.88 11.08 -8.81
C ARG A 76 11.83 9.77 -9.61
N ARG A 77 12.47 8.71 -9.13
CA ARG A 77 12.29 7.34 -9.65
C ARG A 77 11.01 6.69 -9.10
N LEU A 78 10.62 7.11 -7.90
CA LEU A 78 9.34 6.81 -7.29
C LEU A 78 8.65 8.13 -6.96
N ILE A 79 7.32 8.12 -6.90
CA ILE A 79 6.49 9.26 -6.51
C ILE A 79 5.49 8.87 -5.42
N GLU A 80 5.09 9.84 -4.60
CA GLU A 80 3.93 9.68 -3.71
C GLU A 80 2.67 10.15 -4.44
N LEU A 81 1.69 9.26 -4.62
CA LEU A 81 0.38 9.56 -5.15
C LEU A 81 -0.70 8.92 -4.27
N ARG A 82 -1.57 9.73 -3.66
CA ARG A 82 -2.66 9.28 -2.77
C ARG A 82 -2.18 8.37 -1.64
N ALA A 83 -1.15 8.78 -0.91
CA ALA A 83 -0.50 8.04 0.15
C ALA A 83 0.08 6.67 -0.27
N MET A 84 0.33 6.47 -1.56
CA MET A 84 1.02 5.31 -2.11
C MET A 84 2.31 5.74 -2.79
N VAL A 85 3.39 5.03 -2.53
CA VAL A 85 4.62 5.14 -3.33
C VAL A 85 4.41 4.31 -4.58
N ARG A 86 4.67 4.90 -5.75
CA ARG A 86 4.53 4.26 -7.07
C ARG A 86 5.75 4.51 -7.95
N PRO A 87 6.02 3.67 -8.94
CA PRO A 87 6.95 4.01 -10.02
C PRO A 87 6.57 5.36 -10.65
N ALA A 88 7.55 6.21 -10.90
CA ALA A 88 7.27 7.58 -11.35
C ALA A 88 6.63 7.60 -12.74
N GLU A 89 7.01 6.65 -13.61
CA GLU A 89 6.43 6.45 -14.95
C GLU A 89 4.92 6.15 -14.93
N ASP A 90 4.41 5.60 -13.82
CA ASP A 90 2.99 5.26 -13.69
C ASP A 90 2.07 6.48 -13.69
N ILE A 91 2.62 7.69 -13.45
CA ILE A 91 1.81 8.93 -13.49
C ILE A 91 1.06 9.11 -14.82
N ALA A 92 1.62 8.62 -15.94
CA ALA A 92 0.96 8.63 -17.24
C ALA A 92 -0.41 7.97 -17.23
N LEU A 93 -0.60 6.94 -16.38
CA LEU A 93 -1.84 6.20 -16.22
C LEU A 93 -2.90 6.92 -15.37
N TYR A 94 -2.55 8.05 -14.78
CA TYR A 94 -3.44 8.85 -13.92
C TYR A 94 -3.73 10.23 -14.48
N ARG A 95 -2.88 10.76 -15.39
CA ARG A 95 -3.00 12.14 -15.91
C ARG A 95 -4.34 12.42 -16.60
N ALA A 96 -4.86 11.46 -17.38
CA ALA A 96 -6.15 11.65 -18.04
C ALA A 96 -7.31 11.78 -17.01
N GLU A 97 -7.32 10.93 -15.98
CA GLU A 97 -8.30 11.03 -14.89
C GLU A 97 -8.15 12.33 -14.09
N MET A 98 -6.92 12.80 -13.87
CA MET A 98 -6.67 14.10 -13.22
C MET A 98 -7.27 15.25 -14.03
N ALA A 99 -7.10 15.25 -15.34
CA ALA A 99 -7.66 16.26 -16.24
C ALA A 99 -9.20 16.21 -16.30
N GLU A 100 -9.79 15.03 -16.10
CA GLU A 100 -11.22 14.79 -16.14
C GLU A 100 -11.91 14.93 -14.78
N TRP A 101 -11.14 15.26 -13.73
CA TRP A 101 -11.70 15.40 -12.40
C TRP A 101 -12.91 16.36 -12.36
N PRO A 102 -14.01 16.04 -11.65
CA PRO A 102 -14.23 14.94 -10.71
C PRO A 102 -14.74 13.64 -11.34
N GLY A 103 -14.82 13.54 -12.66
CA GLY A 103 -15.28 12.41 -13.45
C GLY A 103 -15.80 12.83 -14.81
N ARG A 104 -16.16 11.84 -15.65
CA ARG A 104 -16.75 12.03 -16.99
C ARG A 104 -18.26 11.80 -16.98
N GLY A 105 -18.95 12.45 -17.93
CA GLY A 105 -20.38 12.25 -18.16
C GLY A 105 -21.25 12.74 -17.01
N GLU A 106 -22.30 11.98 -16.71
CA GLU A 106 -23.17 12.30 -15.59
C GLU A 106 -22.49 12.00 -14.26
N LEU A 107 -22.29 13.04 -13.47
CA LEU A 107 -21.58 12.93 -12.19
C LEU A 107 -22.50 12.33 -11.12
N THR A 108 -21.95 11.46 -10.28
CA THR A 108 -22.61 11.00 -9.06
C THR A 108 -22.82 12.16 -8.08
N GLU A 109 -23.72 12.01 -7.12
CA GLU A 109 -23.94 13.01 -6.07
C GLU A 109 -22.65 13.35 -5.32
N TRP A 110 -21.85 12.34 -4.99
CA TRP A 110 -20.56 12.51 -4.33
C TRP A 110 -19.55 13.29 -5.19
N GLN A 111 -19.50 13.03 -6.50
CA GLN A 111 -18.62 13.77 -7.42
C GLN A 111 -19.05 15.23 -7.55
N ARG A 112 -20.36 15.50 -7.62
CA ARG A 112 -20.90 16.87 -7.60
C ARG A 112 -20.54 17.57 -6.30
N HIS A 113 -20.76 16.93 -5.15
CA HIS A 113 -20.43 17.49 -3.84
C HIS A 113 -18.96 17.90 -3.74
N ARG A 114 -18.02 17.03 -4.14
CA ARG A 114 -16.57 17.34 -4.14
C ARG A 114 -16.23 18.52 -5.05
N ARG A 115 -16.78 18.54 -6.26
CA ARG A 115 -16.59 19.63 -7.21
C ARG A 115 -17.06 20.97 -6.62
N ASP A 116 -18.27 21.00 -6.13
CA ASP A 116 -18.92 22.22 -5.64
C ASP A 116 -18.19 22.73 -4.38
N TRP A 117 -17.69 21.83 -3.54
CA TRP A 117 -16.89 22.22 -2.39
C TRP A 117 -15.52 22.81 -2.81
N VAL A 118 -14.82 22.21 -3.79
CA VAL A 118 -13.56 22.76 -4.30
C VAL A 118 -13.79 24.13 -4.97
N LEU A 119 -14.88 24.30 -5.71
CA LEU A 119 -15.24 25.58 -6.31
C LEU A 119 -15.53 26.64 -5.25
N ALA A 120 -16.21 26.27 -4.17
CA ALA A 120 -16.49 27.18 -3.06
C ALA A 120 -15.21 27.61 -2.30
N ASN A 121 -14.12 26.83 -2.39
CA ASN A 121 -12.81 27.12 -1.80
C ASN A 121 -11.76 27.57 -2.85
N ASP A 122 -12.19 28.02 -4.05
CA ASP A 122 -11.28 28.33 -5.16
C ASP A 122 -10.30 29.47 -4.83
N ARG A 123 -10.68 30.40 -3.97
CA ARG A 123 -9.76 31.44 -3.49
C ARG A 123 -8.56 30.81 -2.77
N CYS A 124 -8.80 29.96 -1.77
CA CYS A 124 -7.75 29.25 -1.03
C CYS A 124 -6.87 28.41 -1.98
N ARG A 125 -7.48 27.68 -2.92
CA ARG A 125 -6.78 26.90 -3.93
C ARG A 125 -5.81 27.74 -4.76
N ARG A 126 -6.26 28.91 -5.25
CA ARG A 126 -5.41 29.82 -6.04
C ARG A 126 -4.28 30.42 -5.22
N GLU A 127 -4.54 30.80 -3.97
CA GLU A 127 -3.52 31.30 -3.05
C GLU A 127 -2.45 30.24 -2.75
N ILE A 128 -2.85 28.97 -2.53
CA ILE A 128 -1.91 27.84 -2.38
C ILE A 128 -1.04 27.68 -3.64
N LEU A 129 -1.64 27.68 -4.84
CA LEU A 129 -0.89 27.56 -6.09
C LEU A 129 0.08 28.72 -6.31
N ALA A 130 -0.32 29.96 -6.01
CA ALA A 130 0.54 31.12 -6.08
C ALA A 130 1.73 30.98 -5.11
N ARG A 131 1.46 30.61 -3.87
CA ARG A 131 2.50 30.43 -2.83
C ARG A 131 3.52 29.36 -3.23
N LEU A 132 3.06 28.21 -3.75
CA LEU A 132 3.95 27.16 -4.23
C LEU A 132 4.73 27.56 -5.48
N ARG A 133 4.17 28.40 -6.35
CA ARG A 133 4.88 28.93 -7.51
C ARG A 133 6.05 29.79 -7.12
N ASP A 134 5.85 30.63 -6.12
CA ASP A 134 6.81 31.67 -5.70
C ASP A 134 7.89 31.11 -4.77
N GLU A 135 7.55 30.20 -3.83
CA GLU A 135 8.46 29.75 -2.78
C GLU A 135 8.93 28.30 -2.90
N GLY A 136 8.36 27.52 -3.83
CA GLY A 136 8.74 26.11 -4.06
C GLY A 136 8.23 25.18 -2.98
N PRO A 137 8.84 24.02 -2.73
CA PRO A 137 8.19 23.03 -1.89
C PRO A 137 8.03 23.51 -0.44
N LEU A 138 6.76 23.46 0.07
CA LEU A 138 6.39 23.93 1.40
C LEU A 138 5.60 22.88 2.19
N PRO A 139 5.81 22.81 3.52
CA PRO A 139 4.94 22.02 4.39
C PRO A 139 3.55 22.69 4.49
N SER A 140 2.50 21.89 4.72
CA SER A 140 1.12 22.40 4.75
C SER A 140 0.91 23.55 5.75
N ARG A 141 1.64 23.56 6.88
CA ARG A 141 1.57 24.64 7.87
C ARG A 141 2.02 26.04 7.36
N ARG A 142 2.81 26.08 6.26
CA ARG A 142 3.23 27.33 5.59
C ARG A 142 2.33 27.73 4.43
N LEU A 143 1.38 26.89 4.06
CA LEU A 143 0.40 27.18 3.01
C LEU A 143 -0.78 27.97 3.59
N PRO A 144 -1.43 28.82 2.78
CA PRO A 144 -2.62 29.56 3.17
C PRO A 144 -3.73 28.63 3.71
N ASP A 145 -4.42 29.08 4.73
CA ASP A 145 -5.58 28.40 5.34
C ASP A 145 -6.79 29.34 5.31
N THR A 146 -7.19 29.69 4.10
CA THR A 146 -8.26 30.65 3.79
C THR A 146 -9.49 29.95 3.21
N CYS A 147 -9.71 28.67 3.57
CA CYS A 147 -10.87 27.92 3.12
C CYS A 147 -12.16 28.53 3.68
N ASP A 148 -13.06 28.98 2.80
CA ASP A 148 -14.33 29.60 3.18
C ASP A 148 -15.38 28.59 3.67
N ARG A 149 -15.28 27.34 3.24
CA ARG A 149 -16.21 26.27 3.64
C ARG A 149 -15.47 25.08 4.26
N PRO A 150 -15.86 24.64 5.46
CA PRO A 150 -15.30 23.45 6.08
C PRO A 150 -15.65 22.18 5.26
N TRP A 151 -14.75 21.18 5.27
CA TRP A 151 -14.98 19.93 4.52
C TRP A 151 -16.05 19.05 5.18
N SER A 152 -15.99 18.84 6.46
CA SER A 152 -16.98 18.03 7.17
C SER A 152 -17.17 18.48 8.61
N SER A 153 -18.31 18.12 9.18
CA SER A 153 -18.63 18.33 10.58
C SER A 153 -17.94 17.35 11.53
N THR A 154 -17.31 16.27 11.00
CA THR A 154 -16.72 15.19 11.81
C THR A 154 -15.27 15.44 12.24
N GLY A 155 -14.62 16.50 11.72
CA GLY A 155 -13.34 17.00 12.23
C GLY A 155 -12.09 16.12 12.07
N TRP A 156 -12.15 14.99 11.33
CA TRP A 156 -11.01 14.11 11.14
C TRP A 156 -9.92 14.68 10.22
N THR A 157 -10.29 15.58 9.31
CA THR A 157 -9.36 16.22 8.38
C THR A 157 -9.71 17.69 8.27
N ASP A 158 -8.75 18.57 8.46
CA ASP A 158 -8.95 20.00 8.26
C ASP A 158 -9.17 20.32 6.76
N SER A 159 -9.85 21.45 6.47
CA SER A 159 -10.27 21.82 5.13
C SER A 159 -9.11 22.03 4.17
N LYS A 160 -8.00 22.60 4.62
CA LYS A 160 -6.80 22.81 3.81
C LYS A 160 -6.17 21.47 3.41
N THR A 161 -6.01 20.54 4.35
CA THR A 161 -5.49 19.20 4.07
C THR A 161 -6.38 18.47 3.06
N GLN A 162 -7.70 18.56 3.21
CA GLN A 162 -8.63 17.97 2.26
C GLN A 162 -8.56 18.64 0.88
N LEU A 163 -8.40 19.96 0.85
CA LEU A 163 -8.22 20.69 -0.41
C LEU A 163 -6.94 20.25 -1.13
N LEU A 164 -5.83 20.12 -0.43
CA LEU A 164 -4.58 19.60 -0.99
C LEU A 164 -4.76 18.18 -1.59
N GLU A 165 -5.48 17.29 -0.92
CA GLU A 165 -5.77 15.95 -1.46
C GLU A 165 -6.62 16.02 -2.75
N PHE A 166 -7.59 16.94 -2.85
CA PHE A 166 -8.31 17.14 -4.10
C PHE A 166 -7.45 17.80 -5.18
N MET A 167 -6.57 18.71 -4.82
CA MET A 167 -5.62 19.32 -5.77
C MET A 167 -4.64 18.27 -6.32
N VAL A 168 -4.25 17.25 -5.52
CA VAL A 168 -3.50 16.08 -6.03
C VAL A 168 -4.33 15.30 -7.05
N GLN A 169 -5.61 15.02 -6.73
CA GLN A 169 -6.50 14.30 -7.65
C GLN A 169 -6.75 15.09 -8.96
N ARG A 170 -6.60 16.40 -8.95
CA ARG A 170 -6.69 17.29 -10.10
C ARG A 170 -5.37 17.46 -10.85
N GLY A 171 -4.27 16.87 -10.34
CA GLY A 171 -2.95 17.04 -10.93
C GLY A 171 -2.38 18.46 -10.81
N GLU A 172 -2.82 19.25 -9.83
CA GLU A 172 -2.38 20.62 -9.58
C GLU A 172 -1.17 20.69 -8.66
N VAL A 173 -1.17 19.87 -7.60
CA VAL A 173 -0.06 19.76 -6.65
C VAL A 173 0.34 18.32 -6.45
N ALA A 174 1.53 18.11 -5.91
CA ALA A 174 2.06 16.80 -5.57
C ALA A 174 2.90 16.87 -4.30
N VAL A 175 3.15 15.71 -3.68
CA VAL A 175 4.11 15.59 -2.58
C VAL A 175 5.52 15.56 -3.17
N ALA A 176 6.27 16.63 -2.96
CA ALA A 176 7.63 16.80 -3.45
C ALA A 176 8.70 16.11 -2.60
N GLY A 177 8.37 15.76 -1.37
CA GLY A 177 9.26 15.13 -0.41
C GLY A 177 8.76 15.29 1.01
N ARG A 178 9.66 15.12 1.99
CA ARG A 178 9.32 15.23 3.41
C ARG A 178 10.41 15.99 4.18
N ALA A 179 9.98 16.83 5.11
CA ALA A 179 10.83 17.44 6.14
C ALA A 179 10.45 16.82 7.50
N GLY A 180 11.21 15.83 7.94
CA GLY A 180 10.83 15.01 9.08
C GLY A 180 9.53 14.22 8.77
N ARG A 181 8.47 14.48 9.55
CA ARG A 181 7.15 13.87 9.34
C ARG A 181 6.25 14.67 8.39
N ASP A 182 6.57 15.93 8.11
CA ASP A 182 5.75 16.79 7.27
C ASP A 182 5.93 16.50 5.79
N ARG A 183 4.84 16.38 5.05
CA ARG A 183 4.86 16.40 3.59
C ARG A 183 5.24 17.79 3.09
N LEU A 184 6.13 17.83 2.11
CA LEU A 184 6.42 19.02 1.32
C LEU A 184 5.60 18.98 0.04
N TRP A 185 4.79 20.00 -0.16
CA TRP A 185 3.91 20.17 -1.31
C TRP A 185 4.56 21.08 -2.34
N ASP A 186 4.45 20.73 -3.62
CA ASP A 186 4.84 21.60 -4.73
C ASP A 186 3.87 21.42 -5.91
N LEU A 187 4.04 22.26 -6.93
CA LEU A 187 3.28 22.14 -8.17
C LEU A 187 3.52 20.78 -8.82
N ALA A 188 2.46 20.12 -9.25
CA ALA A 188 2.55 18.79 -9.85
C ALA A 188 3.49 18.73 -11.06
N GLY A 189 3.54 19.78 -11.88
CA GLY A 189 4.45 19.89 -13.02
C GLY A 189 5.94 19.98 -12.65
N ARG A 190 6.28 20.27 -11.38
CA ARG A 190 7.66 20.25 -10.89
C ARG A 190 8.05 18.91 -10.26
N VAL A 191 7.06 18.09 -9.92
CA VAL A 191 7.25 16.83 -9.18
C VAL A 191 7.11 15.62 -10.10
N TYR A 192 6.04 15.58 -10.89
CA TYR A 192 5.76 14.44 -11.76
C TYR A 192 6.52 14.53 -13.06
N PRO A 193 7.15 13.43 -13.53
CA PRO A 193 7.82 13.39 -14.83
C PRO A 193 6.84 13.73 -15.97
N ASP A 194 7.34 14.40 -16.99
CA ASP A 194 6.54 14.81 -18.14
C ASP A 194 6.31 13.65 -19.11
N HIS A 195 5.42 12.73 -18.73
CA HIS A 195 4.95 11.65 -19.58
C HIS A 195 3.59 12.01 -20.18
N PRO A 196 3.36 11.74 -21.46
CA PRO A 196 2.06 11.99 -22.07
C PRO A 196 0.96 11.17 -21.39
N PRO A 197 -0.25 11.73 -21.26
CA PRO A 197 -1.36 11.01 -20.65
C PRO A 197 -1.79 9.83 -21.52
N VAL A 198 -1.97 8.67 -20.89
CA VAL A 198 -2.62 7.51 -21.51
C VAL A 198 -4.13 7.73 -21.47
N PRO A 199 -4.89 7.49 -22.57
CA PRO A 199 -6.34 7.63 -22.56
C PRO A 199 -7.01 6.85 -21.42
N THR A 200 -8.02 7.42 -20.76
CA THR A 200 -8.61 6.91 -19.51
C THR A 200 -9.00 5.43 -19.57
N GLY A 201 -9.64 4.99 -20.66
CA GLY A 201 -10.03 3.58 -20.81
C GLY A 201 -8.84 2.63 -20.96
N GLU A 202 -7.78 3.06 -21.63
CA GLU A 202 -6.54 2.30 -21.80
C GLU A 202 -5.75 2.27 -20.49
N ALA A 203 -5.61 3.42 -19.85
CA ALA A 203 -4.95 3.56 -18.55
C ALA A 203 -5.60 2.66 -17.48
N ARG A 204 -6.95 2.60 -17.46
CA ARG A 204 -7.68 1.71 -16.56
C ARG A 204 -7.33 0.25 -16.82
N ARG A 205 -7.41 -0.21 -18.08
CA ARG A 205 -7.07 -1.60 -18.45
C ARG A 205 -5.62 -1.94 -18.10
N GLU A 206 -4.70 -0.99 -18.29
CA GLU A 206 -3.29 -1.22 -17.93
C GLU A 206 -3.10 -1.30 -16.41
N ARG A 207 -3.75 -0.43 -15.64
CA ARG A 207 -3.72 -0.51 -14.17
C ARG A 207 -4.32 -1.84 -13.66
N ASP A 208 -5.42 -2.29 -14.26
CA ASP A 208 -6.06 -3.57 -13.91
C ASP A 208 -5.12 -4.76 -14.19
N ARG A 209 -4.43 -4.78 -15.35
CA ARG A 209 -3.41 -5.79 -15.67
C ARG A 209 -2.24 -5.79 -14.68
N ARG A 210 -1.70 -4.60 -14.36
CA ARG A 210 -0.60 -4.47 -13.41
C ARG A 210 -1.03 -4.87 -12.00
N ARG A 211 -2.25 -4.53 -11.61
CA ARG A 211 -2.82 -4.93 -10.33
C ARG A 211 -2.98 -6.44 -10.23
N LEU A 212 -3.50 -7.09 -11.28
CA LEU A 212 -3.59 -8.54 -11.33
C LEU A 212 -2.20 -9.18 -11.24
N ARG A 213 -1.22 -8.70 -12.00
CA ARG A 213 0.16 -9.16 -11.93
C ARG A 213 0.74 -9.05 -10.51
N ALA A 214 0.42 -7.98 -9.77
CA ALA A 214 0.87 -7.77 -8.41
C ALA A 214 0.11 -8.65 -7.39
N LEU A 215 -1.16 -8.96 -7.62
CA LEU A 215 -1.98 -9.77 -6.73
C LEU A 215 -1.96 -11.26 -7.07
N GLY A 216 -1.63 -11.61 -8.34
CA GLY A 216 -1.64 -12.96 -8.89
C GLY A 216 -3.04 -13.50 -9.13
N LEU A 217 -3.92 -13.32 -8.16
CA LEU A 217 -5.32 -13.74 -8.19
C LEU A 217 -6.18 -12.66 -7.51
N ALA A 218 -7.25 -12.21 -8.18
CA ALA A 218 -8.15 -11.17 -7.66
C ALA A 218 -9.58 -11.33 -8.19
N ARG A 219 -10.53 -10.63 -7.57
CA ARG A 219 -11.90 -10.57 -8.05
C ARG A 219 -12.02 -9.70 -9.30
N PRO A 220 -12.88 -10.03 -10.27
CA PRO A 220 -13.17 -9.16 -11.41
C PRO A 220 -13.90 -7.88 -10.99
N ARG A 221 -14.67 -7.94 -9.91
CA ARG A 221 -15.43 -6.81 -9.32
C ARG A 221 -15.30 -6.86 -7.81
N GLY A 222 -15.20 -5.69 -7.20
CA GLY A 222 -15.07 -5.53 -5.76
C GLY A 222 -15.76 -4.26 -5.27
N PRO A 223 -15.78 -4.04 -3.95
CA PRO A 223 -16.25 -2.77 -3.40
C PRO A 223 -15.32 -1.63 -3.84
N GLU A 224 -15.88 -0.42 -3.96
CA GLU A 224 -15.07 0.76 -4.19
C GLU A 224 -14.16 1.04 -2.99
N PHE A 225 -12.87 1.00 -3.22
CA PHE A 225 -11.88 1.49 -2.27
C PHE A 225 -11.47 2.91 -2.66
N PRO A 226 -11.48 3.88 -1.71
CA PRO A 226 -11.24 5.30 -2.03
C PRO A 226 -9.87 5.60 -2.64
N VAL A 227 -8.87 4.75 -2.35
CA VAL A 227 -7.46 5.01 -2.71
C VAL A 227 -6.97 4.09 -3.81
N GLU A 228 -7.14 2.77 -3.66
CA GLU A 228 -6.67 1.77 -4.62
C GLU A 228 -7.68 0.62 -4.70
N PRO A 229 -8.26 0.34 -5.87
CA PRO A 229 -9.14 -0.82 -6.07
C PRO A 229 -8.46 -2.15 -5.77
N ALA A 230 -9.23 -3.15 -5.33
CA ALA A 230 -8.77 -4.53 -5.17
C ALA A 230 -9.19 -5.43 -6.33
N ASP A 231 -10.20 -4.99 -7.12
CA ASP A 231 -10.68 -5.67 -8.32
C ASP A 231 -9.81 -5.37 -9.54
N VAL A 232 -9.92 -6.23 -10.55
CA VAL A 232 -9.04 -6.21 -11.73
C VAL A 232 -9.82 -6.20 -13.07
N GLY A 233 -11.12 -6.00 -13.03
CA GLY A 233 -11.96 -6.00 -14.24
C GLY A 233 -11.80 -7.30 -15.04
N GLU A 234 -11.53 -7.15 -16.33
CA GLU A 234 -11.35 -8.25 -17.28
C GLU A 234 -9.88 -8.68 -17.45
N ALA A 235 -8.95 -8.18 -16.61
CA ALA A 235 -7.55 -8.55 -16.72
C ALA A 235 -7.32 -10.04 -16.41
N GLY A 236 -6.35 -10.67 -17.08
CA GLY A 236 -5.97 -12.07 -16.91
C GLY A 236 -7.03 -13.05 -17.42
N GLU A 237 -7.04 -14.25 -16.87
CA GLU A 237 -7.94 -15.34 -17.27
C GLU A 237 -8.92 -15.70 -16.14
N PRO A 238 -10.14 -16.21 -16.49
CA PRO A 238 -11.12 -16.60 -15.47
C PRO A 238 -10.64 -17.81 -14.68
N ALA A 239 -10.88 -17.77 -13.37
CA ALA A 239 -10.50 -18.84 -12.46
C ALA A 239 -11.60 -19.12 -11.41
N LEU A 240 -11.61 -20.35 -10.91
CA LEU A 240 -12.40 -20.80 -9.77
C LEU A 240 -11.45 -21.36 -8.72
N VAL A 241 -11.69 -21.06 -7.46
CA VAL A 241 -10.91 -21.58 -6.33
C VAL A 241 -11.78 -22.55 -5.54
N GLU A 242 -11.25 -23.76 -5.28
CA GLU A 242 -11.95 -24.80 -4.52
C GLU A 242 -12.36 -24.30 -3.13
N GLY A 243 -13.62 -24.51 -2.78
CA GLY A 243 -14.19 -24.12 -1.49
C GLY A 243 -14.42 -22.60 -1.34
N VAL A 244 -14.21 -21.79 -2.39
CA VAL A 244 -14.45 -20.35 -2.38
C VAL A 244 -15.48 -19.98 -3.44
N ARG A 245 -16.52 -19.26 -3.07
CA ARG A 245 -17.60 -18.89 -3.99
C ARG A 245 -17.17 -17.76 -4.94
N GLY A 246 -17.74 -17.78 -6.15
CA GLY A 246 -17.64 -16.73 -7.14
C GLY A 246 -16.39 -16.83 -8.03
N GLU A 247 -16.41 -16.03 -9.07
CA GLU A 247 -15.35 -15.98 -10.08
C GLU A 247 -14.13 -15.19 -9.59
N TRP A 248 -12.97 -15.64 -10.02
CA TRP A 248 -11.68 -14.98 -9.86
C TRP A 248 -11.06 -14.71 -11.22
N ARG A 249 -10.07 -13.83 -11.23
CA ARG A 249 -9.17 -13.61 -12.35
C ARG A 249 -7.76 -13.97 -11.90
N VAL A 250 -7.04 -14.74 -12.72
CA VAL A 250 -5.67 -15.19 -12.43
C VAL A 250 -4.70 -14.64 -13.48
N ASP A 251 -3.50 -14.30 -13.04
CA ASP A 251 -2.38 -14.03 -13.97
C ASP A 251 -1.83 -15.39 -14.45
N PRO A 252 -2.06 -15.78 -15.73
CA PRO A 252 -1.65 -17.08 -16.23
C PRO A 252 -0.13 -17.28 -16.19
N ALA A 253 0.65 -16.20 -16.22
CA ALA A 253 2.10 -16.26 -16.15
C ALA A 253 2.64 -16.80 -14.80
N LEU A 254 1.78 -16.98 -13.80
CA LEU A 254 2.15 -17.48 -12.48
C LEU A 254 1.73 -18.93 -12.21
N LEU A 255 0.96 -19.55 -13.12
CA LEU A 255 0.35 -20.86 -12.87
C LEU A 255 1.38 -21.99 -12.81
N ASP A 256 2.40 -21.95 -13.69
CA ASP A 256 3.41 -23.00 -13.81
C ASP A 256 4.77 -22.60 -13.20
N VAL A 257 4.80 -21.52 -12.41
CA VAL A 257 6.03 -21.07 -11.76
C VAL A 257 6.36 -21.97 -10.57
N PRO A 258 7.57 -22.56 -10.49
CA PRO A 258 7.98 -23.33 -9.33
C PRO A 258 7.88 -22.50 -8.05
N PHE A 259 7.31 -23.09 -7.02
CA PHE A 259 7.10 -22.43 -5.73
C PHE A 259 8.09 -22.93 -4.68
N HIS A 260 8.92 -22.03 -4.19
CA HIS A 260 9.82 -22.25 -3.07
C HIS A 260 9.40 -21.31 -1.94
N GLY A 261 8.68 -21.83 -0.96
CA GLY A 261 8.22 -21.06 0.18
C GLY A 261 9.37 -20.63 1.10
N ARG A 262 9.15 -19.54 1.81
CA ARG A 262 10.01 -19.08 2.91
C ARG A 262 9.19 -18.50 4.04
N THR A 263 9.81 -18.21 5.17
CA THR A 263 9.19 -17.45 6.25
C THR A 263 9.41 -15.96 6.04
N ALA A 264 8.41 -15.15 6.41
CA ALA A 264 8.49 -13.69 6.36
C ALA A 264 7.54 -13.03 7.37
N LEU A 265 8.00 -11.94 7.98
CA LEU A 265 7.15 -11.03 8.74
C LEU A 265 6.59 -9.96 7.80
N LEU A 266 5.28 -9.74 7.83
CA LEU A 266 4.60 -8.82 6.92
C LEU A 266 4.15 -7.55 7.65
N SER A 267 4.15 -6.43 6.94
CA SER A 267 3.46 -5.22 7.41
C SER A 267 1.95 -5.47 7.50
N PRO A 268 1.24 -4.91 8.49
CA PRO A 268 -0.23 -4.88 8.50
C PRO A 268 -0.87 -4.26 7.25
N PHE A 269 -0.12 -3.43 6.53
CA PHE A 269 -0.52 -2.77 5.28
C PHE A 269 0.04 -3.45 4.03
N ASP A 270 0.58 -4.67 4.19
CA ASP A 270 1.05 -5.48 3.06
C ASP A 270 -0.10 -5.87 2.15
N ARG A 271 0.08 -5.78 0.83
CA ARG A 271 -0.97 -6.11 -0.13
C ARG A 271 -1.44 -7.56 -0.08
N LEU A 272 -0.61 -8.48 0.42
CA LEU A 272 -1.04 -9.86 0.62
C LEU A 272 -2.20 -9.96 1.61
N VAL A 273 -2.18 -9.12 2.65
CA VAL A 273 -3.13 -9.16 3.77
C VAL A 273 -4.04 -7.93 3.87
N HIS A 274 -3.87 -6.91 3.01
CA HIS A 274 -4.62 -5.66 3.08
C HIS A 274 -6.13 -5.87 2.84
N ASP A 275 -6.49 -6.64 1.82
CA ASP A 275 -7.88 -7.07 1.58
C ASP A 275 -8.22 -8.23 2.51
N ARG A 276 -8.93 -7.93 3.61
CA ARG A 276 -9.27 -8.90 4.66
C ARG A 276 -10.20 -10.01 4.17
N THR A 277 -11.12 -9.68 3.25
CA THR A 277 -12.02 -10.67 2.64
C THR A 277 -11.22 -11.66 1.81
N ARG A 278 -10.35 -11.17 0.93
CA ARG A 278 -9.46 -12.01 0.12
C ARG A 278 -8.53 -12.86 1.01
N THR A 279 -7.99 -12.26 2.08
CA THR A 279 -7.12 -12.97 3.02
C THR A 279 -7.88 -14.11 3.72
N GLN A 280 -9.11 -13.88 4.16
CA GLN A 280 -9.95 -14.90 4.76
C GLN A 280 -10.33 -16.00 3.75
N GLU A 281 -10.70 -15.63 2.52
CA GLU A 281 -11.11 -16.57 1.48
C GLU A 281 -9.98 -17.50 1.03
N LEU A 282 -8.77 -16.97 0.82
CA LEU A 282 -7.63 -17.73 0.28
C LEU A 282 -6.80 -18.39 1.38
N PHE A 283 -6.53 -17.68 2.46
CA PHE A 283 -5.60 -18.11 3.50
C PHE A 283 -6.29 -18.64 4.76
N GLU A 284 -7.62 -18.51 4.87
CA GLU A 284 -8.39 -18.88 6.07
C GLU A 284 -7.84 -18.20 7.34
N TYR A 285 -7.38 -16.96 7.18
CA TYR A 285 -6.64 -16.23 8.18
C TYR A 285 -7.43 -15.04 8.70
N ASP A 286 -7.76 -15.09 10.01
CA ASP A 286 -8.42 -14.00 10.72
C ASP A 286 -7.38 -12.95 11.13
N TYR A 287 -7.49 -11.78 10.52
CA TYR A 287 -6.58 -10.68 10.81
C TYR A 287 -7.29 -9.34 10.86
N GLN A 288 -7.07 -8.63 11.96
CA GLN A 288 -7.52 -7.24 12.15
C GLN A 288 -6.35 -6.40 12.68
N LEU A 289 -6.17 -5.22 12.12
CA LEU A 289 -5.27 -4.23 12.69
C LEU A 289 -5.98 -3.53 13.86
N GLU A 290 -5.43 -3.68 15.06
CA GLU A 290 -6.12 -3.29 16.31
C GLU A 290 -5.64 -1.95 16.88
N MET A 291 -4.86 -1.17 16.14
CA MET A 291 -4.31 0.10 16.60
C MET A 291 -5.37 1.12 17.02
N TYR A 292 -6.59 1.02 16.47
CA TYR A 292 -7.72 1.89 16.84
C TYR A 292 -8.55 1.35 18.00
N LYS A 293 -8.28 0.11 18.46
CA LYS A 293 -8.97 -0.47 19.62
C LYS A 293 -8.30 0.00 20.93
N PRO A 294 -9.08 0.26 22.00
CA PRO A 294 -8.50 0.41 23.33
C PRO A 294 -7.62 -0.79 23.72
N ALA A 295 -6.54 -0.55 24.46
CA ALA A 295 -5.54 -1.60 24.77
C ALA A 295 -6.17 -2.87 25.37
N ALA A 296 -7.11 -2.73 26.30
CA ALA A 296 -7.81 -3.85 26.94
C ALA A 296 -8.71 -4.68 26.00
N LYS A 297 -9.00 -4.18 24.79
CA LYS A 297 -9.83 -4.88 23.79
C LYS A 297 -9.01 -5.47 22.64
N ARG A 298 -7.68 -5.34 22.67
CA ARG A 298 -6.79 -5.89 21.65
C ARG A 298 -6.56 -7.38 21.93
N ARG A 299 -6.76 -8.18 20.91
CA ARG A 299 -6.52 -9.62 20.95
C ARG A 299 -5.06 -9.97 20.62
N TRP A 300 -4.48 -9.27 19.64
CA TRP A 300 -3.17 -9.57 19.07
C TRP A 300 -2.13 -8.45 19.29
N GLY A 301 -2.53 -7.34 19.89
CA GLY A 301 -1.65 -6.19 20.16
C GLY A 301 -1.92 -4.97 19.28
N TYR A 302 -1.04 -3.97 19.39
CA TYR A 302 -1.24 -2.68 18.71
C TYR A 302 -0.97 -2.77 17.20
N TYR A 303 0.12 -3.46 16.83
CA TYR A 303 0.63 -3.51 15.46
C TYR A 303 1.20 -4.91 15.16
N ALA A 304 0.36 -5.92 15.23
CA ALA A 304 0.77 -7.30 15.05
C ALA A 304 1.18 -7.58 13.59
N LEU A 305 2.38 -8.06 13.38
CA LEU A 305 2.96 -8.41 12.08
C LEU A 305 2.51 -9.82 11.68
N PRO A 306 1.74 -10.04 10.59
CA PRO A 306 1.42 -11.38 10.12
C PRO A 306 2.68 -12.19 9.80
N VAL A 307 2.66 -13.47 10.14
CA VAL A 307 3.71 -14.44 9.83
C VAL A 307 3.29 -15.27 8.64
N LEU A 308 3.99 -15.14 7.53
CA LEU A 308 3.90 -16.04 6.39
C LEU A 308 4.95 -17.15 6.57
N HIS A 309 4.55 -18.42 6.34
CA HIS A 309 5.44 -19.56 6.18
C HIS A 309 5.01 -20.39 4.98
N GLY A 310 5.90 -20.52 4.00
CA GLY A 310 5.53 -21.12 2.72
C GLY A 310 4.38 -20.38 2.04
N ASP A 311 3.27 -21.08 1.82
CA ASP A 311 2.04 -20.52 1.25
C ASP A 311 0.95 -20.23 2.29
N ARG A 312 1.27 -20.24 3.60
CA ARG A 312 0.28 -20.11 4.69
C ARG A 312 0.60 -18.95 5.62
N LEU A 313 -0.42 -18.26 6.07
CA LEU A 313 -0.34 -17.32 7.19
C LEU A 313 -0.56 -18.12 8.48
N VAL A 314 0.46 -18.17 9.34
CA VAL A 314 0.52 -19.16 10.45
C VAL A 314 0.48 -18.53 11.84
N GLY A 315 0.59 -17.19 11.91
CA GLY A 315 0.61 -16.50 13.20
C GLY A 315 0.80 -15.00 13.07
N LYS A 316 1.10 -14.36 14.19
CA LYS A 316 1.32 -12.91 14.28
C LYS A 316 2.38 -12.60 15.33
N VAL A 317 3.24 -11.62 15.05
CA VAL A 317 4.24 -11.12 16.03
C VAL A 317 3.80 -9.74 16.48
N ASP A 318 3.43 -9.57 17.74
CA ASP A 318 3.21 -8.26 18.33
C ASP A 318 4.53 -7.68 18.80
N ALA A 319 4.99 -6.64 18.10
CA ALA A 319 6.26 -6.00 18.40
C ALA A 319 6.17 -4.47 18.26
N ARG A 320 7.10 -3.77 18.93
CA ARG A 320 7.28 -2.33 18.79
C ARG A 320 8.76 -1.96 18.88
N ALA A 321 9.18 -0.98 18.09
CA ALA A 321 10.51 -0.43 18.17
C ALA A 321 10.58 0.69 19.22
N ASP A 322 11.30 0.46 20.30
CA ASP A 322 11.73 1.50 21.24
C ASP A 322 13.10 2.05 20.81
N ARG A 323 13.06 3.03 19.92
CA ARG A 323 14.31 3.61 19.37
C ARG A 323 15.13 4.38 20.39
N LYS A 324 14.49 4.87 21.49
CA LYS A 324 15.22 5.56 22.57
C LYS A 324 15.94 4.56 23.46
N GLY A 325 15.29 3.43 23.75
CA GLY A 325 15.88 2.34 24.50
C GLY A 325 16.80 1.43 23.68
N GLY A 326 16.86 1.63 22.34
CA GLY A 326 17.67 0.77 21.46
C GLY A 326 17.16 -0.65 21.30
N VAL A 327 15.86 -0.91 21.56
CA VAL A 327 15.32 -2.27 21.59
C VAL A 327 14.09 -2.46 20.71
N LEU A 328 13.99 -3.64 20.09
CA LEU A 328 12.75 -4.18 19.52
C LEU A 328 12.05 -4.99 20.63
N VAL A 329 11.00 -4.43 21.18
CA VAL A 329 10.20 -5.12 22.20
C VAL A 329 9.24 -6.06 21.49
N VAL A 330 9.38 -7.36 21.74
CA VAL A 330 8.46 -8.41 21.27
C VAL A 330 7.53 -8.76 22.43
N ASN A 331 6.27 -8.36 22.32
CA ASN A 331 5.27 -8.57 23.35
C ASN A 331 4.74 -10.01 23.33
N ALA A 332 4.47 -10.54 22.13
CA ALA A 332 3.97 -11.92 21.96
C ALA A 332 4.21 -12.42 20.54
N VAL A 333 4.28 -13.76 20.44
CA VAL A 333 4.16 -14.51 19.18
C VAL A 333 2.87 -15.31 19.26
N HIS A 334 1.84 -14.87 18.55
CA HIS A 334 0.54 -15.56 18.47
C HIS A 334 0.60 -16.64 17.41
N GLN A 335 0.29 -17.86 17.77
CA GLN A 335 0.25 -19.00 16.85
C GLN A 335 -1.20 -19.26 16.44
N ASP A 336 -1.52 -19.12 15.15
CA ASP A 336 -2.83 -19.49 14.59
C ASP A 336 -2.86 -21.01 14.28
N VAL A 337 -1.70 -21.62 14.09
CA VAL A 337 -1.48 -23.05 14.03
C VAL A 337 -0.33 -23.42 14.97
N PRO A 338 -0.30 -24.63 15.56
CA PRO A 338 0.83 -25.04 16.40
C PRO A 338 2.14 -24.97 15.62
N PHE A 339 3.16 -24.31 16.17
CA PHE A 339 4.47 -24.24 15.53
C PHE A 339 5.26 -25.51 15.83
N THR A 340 5.82 -26.11 14.78
CA THR A 340 6.89 -27.10 14.93
C THR A 340 8.16 -26.40 15.43
N ALA A 341 9.13 -27.18 15.92
CA ALA A 341 10.43 -26.63 16.36
C ALA A 341 11.12 -25.84 15.22
N ASP A 342 11.08 -26.37 13.99
CA ASP A 342 11.67 -25.72 12.82
C ASP A 342 10.97 -24.40 12.48
N LEU A 343 9.64 -24.39 12.46
CA LEU A 343 8.87 -23.17 12.21
C LEU A 343 9.11 -22.12 13.29
N ALA A 344 9.14 -22.53 14.57
CA ALA A 344 9.47 -21.63 15.66
C ALA A 344 10.87 -21.01 15.49
N ALA A 345 11.87 -21.81 15.13
CA ALA A 345 13.21 -21.33 14.85
C ALA A 345 13.28 -20.39 13.65
N GLU A 346 12.48 -20.62 12.61
CA GLU A 346 12.40 -19.71 11.46
C GLU A 346 11.76 -18.36 11.82
N VAL A 347 10.69 -18.37 12.61
CA VAL A 347 10.05 -17.15 13.10
C VAL A 347 11.01 -16.34 13.98
N GLU A 348 11.77 -17.02 14.85
CA GLU A 348 12.80 -16.36 15.67
C GLU A 348 13.92 -15.75 14.82
N ARG A 349 14.36 -16.42 13.74
CA ARG A 349 15.31 -15.83 12.78
C ARG A 349 14.77 -14.58 12.11
N GLU A 350 13.52 -14.59 11.64
CA GLU A 350 12.89 -13.40 11.03
C GLU A 350 12.75 -12.24 12.04
N ILE A 351 12.49 -12.53 13.33
CA ILE A 351 12.46 -11.50 14.38
C ILE A 351 13.89 -10.95 14.61
N ALA A 352 14.90 -11.81 14.62
CA ALA A 352 16.28 -11.40 14.76
C ALA A 352 16.76 -10.56 13.56
N ASP A 353 16.41 -10.97 12.33
CA ASP A 353 16.71 -10.22 11.11
C ASP A 353 16.01 -8.86 11.10
N LEU A 354 14.76 -8.77 11.57
CA LEU A 354 14.04 -7.51 11.72
C LEU A 354 14.74 -6.59 12.72
N ALA A 355 15.14 -7.10 13.88
CA ALA A 355 15.86 -6.33 14.90
C ALA A 355 17.21 -5.84 14.36
N GLY A 356 17.99 -6.71 13.72
CA GLY A 356 19.26 -6.38 13.08
C GLY A 356 19.11 -5.32 12.00
N TRP A 357 18.09 -5.43 11.12
CA TRP A 357 17.79 -4.42 10.12
C TRP A 357 17.44 -3.05 10.72
N LEU A 358 16.75 -3.04 11.88
CA LEU A 358 16.41 -1.81 12.61
C LEU A 358 17.58 -1.25 13.42
N GLY A 359 18.68 -1.99 13.59
CA GLY A 359 19.78 -1.66 14.49
C GLY A 359 19.37 -1.67 15.96
N LEU A 360 18.49 -2.61 16.36
CA LEU A 360 17.92 -2.72 17.70
C LEU A 360 18.26 -4.10 18.31
N GLU A 361 18.39 -4.15 19.63
CA GLU A 361 18.46 -5.40 20.37
C GLU A 361 17.06 -5.95 20.65
N ILE A 362 16.94 -7.29 20.76
CA ILE A 362 15.65 -7.91 21.07
C ILE A 362 15.41 -7.85 22.57
N CYS A 363 14.25 -7.34 22.96
CA CYS A 363 13.73 -7.41 24.33
C CYS A 363 12.39 -8.17 24.31
N ARG A 364 12.26 -9.20 25.15
CA ARG A 364 10.98 -9.92 25.33
C ARG A 364 10.22 -9.27 26.47
N ALA A 365 8.94 -8.97 26.25
CA ALA A 365 8.08 -8.57 27.36
C ALA A 365 7.91 -9.76 28.30
N ALA A 366 7.97 -9.46 29.61
CA ALA A 366 7.83 -10.48 30.67
C ALA A 366 6.40 -11.03 30.76
#